data_2a1edb66a20b1dd8fea5aed38ad6bb16
#
_entry.id   2a1edb66a20b1dd8fea5aed38ad6bb16
#
_cell.length_a   1.000
_cell.length_b   1.000
_cell.length_c   1.000
_cell.angle_alpha   90.00
_cell.angle_beta   90.00
_cell.angle_gamma   90.00
#
_symmetry.space_group_name_H-M   'P 1'
#
loop_
_entity.id
_entity.type
_entity.pdbx_description
1 polymer ?
#
loop_
_entity_poly.entity_id
_entity_poly.type
_entity_poly.pdbx_seq_one_letter_code
_entity_poly.pdbx_strand_id
1 'polypeptide(L)'
;MNKVHFSATIFIRKTVYNEVKNMSGHSKWSTIKHKKAKVDSQRAVVFQKYSRELIVAARLGGADPAGNFRLRTAIEKAKAAGLPNDNIKRAIEKGAGAAGAENYEELTYEGYAPGGVAVVIEAMTDNRNRTAGDIRSYFTKYNGSLGATGCVGWMFDQKGCIT
;
A
#
# COMPACT_ATOMS: atom_id res chain seq x y z
N MET A 1 30.30 14.07 8.45
CA MET A 1 28.90 13.69 8.78
C MET A 1 28.45 12.66 7.76
N ASN A 2 28.48 11.39 8.16
CA ASN A 2 28.10 10.29 7.25
C ASN A 2 26.57 10.20 7.16
N LYS A 3 26.03 10.50 5.97
CA LYS A 3 24.62 10.25 5.67
C LYS A 3 24.43 8.74 5.50
N VAL A 4 23.75 8.11 6.45
CA VAL A 4 23.34 6.71 6.34
C VAL A 4 22.07 6.66 5.48
N HIS A 5 22.18 6.09 4.27
CA HIS A 5 21.06 5.90 3.39
C HIS A 5 20.31 4.62 3.78
N PHE A 6 19.13 4.77 4.38
CA PHE A 6 18.18 3.67 4.55
C PHE A 6 16.98 3.91 3.64
N SER A 7 16.82 3.06 2.62
CA SER A 7 15.57 2.92 1.90
C SER A 7 14.73 1.89 2.64
N ALA A 8 13.81 2.35 3.50
CA ALA A 8 12.91 1.48 4.22
C ALA A 8 11.54 1.48 3.54
N THR A 9 11.31 0.52 2.65
CA THR A 9 9.95 0.12 2.31
C THR A 9 9.41 -0.67 3.49
N ILE A 10 8.64 0.00 4.37
CA ILE A 10 8.08 -0.66 5.56
C ILE A 10 6.91 -1.53 5.13
N PHE A 11 7.16 -2.84 5.00
CA PHE A 11 6.12 -3.86 5.05
C PHE A 11 5.70 -4.04 6.51
N ILE A 12 4.56 -3.46 6.91
CA ILE A 12 3.98 -3.77 8.22
C ILE A 12 3.44 -5.21 8.17
N ARG A 13 4.28 -6.15 8.56
CA ARG A 13 3.86 -7.53 8.83
C ARG A 13 3.15 -7.56 10.18
N LYS A 14 1.83 -7.64 10.15
CA LYS A 14 1.02 -7.93 11.34
C LYS A 14 1.21 -9.40 11.70
N THR A 15 2.20 -9.71 12.52
CA THR A 15 2.33 -11.04 13.12
C THR A 15 1.40 -11.11 14.33
N VAL A 16 0.22 -11.68 14.13
CA VAL A 16 -0.66 -12.05 15.25
C VAL A 16 -0.25 -13.44 15.69
N TYR A 17 0.45 -13.55 16.83
CA TYR A 17 0.62 -14.82 17.53
C TYR A 17 -0.70 -15.15 18.23
N ASN A 18 -1.44 -16.09 17.71
CA ASN A 18 -2.47 -16.80 18.44
C ASN A 18 -1.92 -18.17 18.83
N GLU A 19 -1.68 -18.38 20.12
CA GLU A 19 -1.52 -19.71 20.67
C GLU A 19 -2.83 -20.49 20.48
N VAL A 20 -2.79 -21.50 19.63
CA VAL A 20 -3.91 -22.42 19.46
C VAL A 20 -3.71 -23.56 20.44
N LYS A 21 -4.50 -23.55 21.51
CA LYS A 21 -4.72 -24.72 22.35
C LYS A 21 -5.29 -25.85 21.47
N ASN A 22 -4.57 -26.96 21.41
CA ASN A 22 -5.02 -28.19 20.78
C ASN A 22 -6.28 -28.72 21.46
N MET A 23 -7.41 -28.66 20.75
CA MET A 23 -8.56 -29.53 20.99
C MET A 23 -8.80 -30.38 19.75
N SER A 24 -8.77 -31.68 19.96
CA SER A 24 -9.01 -32.73 18.99
C SER A 24 -10.37 -32.57 18.28
N GLY A 25 -10.41 -32.70 16.94
CA GLY A 25 -11.66 -32.90 16.24
C GLY A 25 -11.95 -31.98 15.04
N HIS A 26 -10.99 -31.17 14.55
CA HIS A 26 -11.22 -30.40 13.32
C HIS A 26 -10.73 -31.14 12.08
N SER A 27 -11.67 -31.43 11.20
CA SER A 27 -11.39 -32.07 9.93
C SER A 27 -10.30 -31.30 9.16
N LYS A 28 -9.42 -32.02 8.45
CA LYS A 28 -8.38 -31.46 7.56
C LYS A 28 -8.92 -30.37 6.64
N TRP A 29 -10.20 -30.45 6.29
CA TRP A 29 -10.94 -29.46 5.49
C TRP A 29 -11.08 -28.09 6.18
N SER A 30 -11.41 -28.03 7.47
CA SER A 30 -11.52 -26.75 8.19
C SER A 30 -10.18 -26.02 8.27
N THR A 31 -9.09 -26.77 8.50
CA THR A 31 -7.73 -26.20 8.54
C THR A 31 -7.31 -25.66 7.17
N ILE A 32 -7.65 -26.35 6.08
CA ILE A 32 -7.37 -25.90 4.71
C ILE A 32 -8.20 -24.65 4.38
N LYS A 33 -9.49 -24.62 4.75
CA LYS A 33 -10.37 -23.46 4.55
C LYS A 33 -9.84 -22.20 5.23
N HIS A 34 -9.39 -22.31 6.48
CA HIS A 34 -8.82 -21.17 7.21
C HIS A 34 -7.49 -20.67 6.62
N LYS A 35 -6.61 -21.60 6.21
CA LYS A 35 -5.36 -21.23 5.53
C LYS A 35 -5.63 -20.55 4.20
N LYS A 36 -6.53 -21.09 3.39
CA LYS A 36 -6.92 -20.51 2.11
C LYS A 36 -7.52 -19.12 2.28
N ALA A 37 -8.49 -18.94 3.20
CA ALA A 37 -9.11 -17.65 3.47
C ALA A 37 -8.08 -16.59 3.88
N LYS A 38 -7.06 -16.94 4.68
CA LYS A 38 -5.97 -16.03 5.06
C LYS A 38 -5.11 -15.62 3.86
N VAL A 39 -4.75 -16.56 3.00
CA VAL A 39 -3.97 -16.28 1.79
C VAL A 39 -4.78 -15.42 0.81
N ASP A 40 -6.05 -15.75 0.61
CA ASP A 40 -6.95 -15.01 -0.28
C ASP A 40 -7.16 -13.56 0.22
N SER A 41 -7.31 -13.36 1.53
CA SER A 41 -7.43 -12.01 2.10
C SER A 41 -6.15 -11.18 1.93
N GLN A 42 -4.98 -11.79 2.10
CA GLN A 42 -3.70 -11.11 1.86
C GLN A 42 -3.54 -10.73 0.39
N ARG A 43 -3.90 -11.63 -0.53
CA ARG A 43 -3.88 -11.38 -1.96
C ARG A 43 -4.84 -10.25 -2.34
N ALA A 44 -6.05 -10.23 -1.77
CA ALA A 44 -7.03 -9.17 -2.01
C ALA A 44 -6.49 -7.77 -1.63
N VAL A 45 -5.80 -7.63 -0.50
CA VAL A 45 -5.17 -6.37 -0.09
C VAL A 45 -4.11 -5.91 -1.09
N VAL A 46 -3.26 -6.84 -1.55
CA VAL A 46 -2.24 -6.54 -2.57
C VAL A 46 -2.89 -6.11 -3.88
N PHE A 47 -3.93 -6.81 -4.32
CA PHE A 47 -4.65 -6.49 -5.55
C PHE A 47 -5.35 -5.13 -5.48
N GLN A 48 -5.96 -4.78 -4.34
CA GLN A 48 -6.55 -3.46 -4.13
C GLN A 48 -5.50 -2.35 -4.23
N LYS A 49 -4.30 -2.56 -3.68
CA LYS A 49 -3.20 -1.59 -3.77
C LYS A 49 -2.84 -1.29 -5.23
N TYR A 50 -2.58 -2.33 -6.02
CA TYR A 50 -2.23 -2.15 -7.44
C TYR A 50 -3.40 -1.61 -8.28
N SER A 51 -4.63 -2.00 -7.98
CA SER A 51 -5.79 -1.43 -8.67
C SER A 51 -5.92 0.08 -8.44
N ARG A 52 -5.69 0.57 -7.21
CA ARG A 52 -5.69 2.00 -6.91
C ARG A 52 -4.56 2.73 -7.64
N GLU A 53 -3.35 2.17 -7.64
CA GLU A 53 -2.19 2.74 -8.36
C GLU A 53 -2.48 2.89 -9.86
N LEU A 54 -3.10 1.88 -10.49
CA LEU A 54 -3.53 1.93 -11.89
C LEU A 54 -4.58 3.02 -12.14
N ILE A 55 -5.58 3.14 -11.27
CA ILE A 55 -6.64 4.18 -11.37
C ILE A 55 -6.01 5.57 -11.33
N VAL A 56 -5.11 5.83 -10.37
CA VAL A 56 -4.47 7.14 -10.22
C VAL A 56 -3.50 7.42 -11.37
N ALA A 57 -2.71 6.44 -11.78
CA ALA A 57 -1.80 6.59 -12.91
C ALA A 57 -2.56 6.93 -14.20
N ALA A 58 -3.67 6.24 -14.47
CA ALA A 58 -4.51 6.50 -15.64
C ALA A 58 -5.20 7.88 -15.57
N ARG A 59 -5.61 8.31 -14.38
CA ARG A 59 -6.24 9.63 -14.18
C ARG A 59 -5.29 10.78 -14.43
N LEU A 60 -4.06 10.69 -13.91
CA LEU A 60 -3.09 11.79 -13.98
C LEU A 60 -2.40 11.89 -15.33
N GLY A 61 -2.11 10.77 -15.98
CA GLY A 61 -1.31 10.72 -17.19
C GLY A 61 -2.03 10.16 -18.42
N GLY A 62 -3.33 9.85 -18.32
CA GLY A 62 -4.11 9.25 -19.38
C GLY A 62 -4.07 7.71 -19.39
N ALA A 63 -5.03 7.10 -20.10
CA ALA A 63 -5.24 5.66 -20.14
C ALA A 63 -4.29 4.91 -21.09
N ASP A 64 -3.55 5.62 -21.93
CA ASP A 64 -2.61 5.02 -22.89
C ASP A 64 -1.24 4.76 -22.23
N PRO A 65 -0.83 3.49 -22.07
CA PRO A 65 0.47 3.15 -21.50
C PRO A 65 1.66 3.62 -22.36
N ALA A 66 1.47 3.89 -23.67
CA ALA A 66 2.53 4.38 -24.54
C ALA A 66 2.94 5.81 -24.17
N GLY A 67 1.96 6.65 -23.82
CA GLY A 67 2.18 8.04 -23.39
C GLY A 67 2.35 8.22 -21.89
N ASN A 68 2.06 7.19 -21.07
CA ASN A 68 2.04 7.29 -19.61
C ASN A 68 3.02 6.29 -18.97
N PHE A 69 4.24 6.77 -18.69
CA PHE A 69 5.30 5.95 -18.08
C PHE A 69 4.88 5.39 -16.71
N ARG A 70 4.20 6.21 -15.87
CA ARG A 70 3.69 5.78 -14.55
C ARG A 70 2.70 4.62 -14.70
N LEU A 71 1.77 4.72 -15.65
CA LEU A 71 0.80 3.66 -15.92
C LEU A 71 1.48 2.38 -16.41
N ARG A 72 2.47 2.48 -17.29
CA ARG A 72 3.23 1.33 -17.78
C ARG A 72 3.92 0.60 -16.64
N THR A 73 4.63 1.32 -15.77
CA THR A 73 5.28 0.75 -14.58
C THR A 73 4.27 0.12 -13.62
N ALA A 74 3.11 0.77 -13.41
CA ALA A 74 2.04 0.23 -12.57
C ALA A 74 1.46 -1.08 -13.14
N ILE A 75 1.30 -1.17 -14.47
CA ILE A 75 0.84 -2.40 -15.16
C ILE A 75 1.85 -3.54 -14.96
N GLU A 76 3.14 -3.28 -15.11
CA GLU A 76 4.19 -4.27 -14.91
C GLU A 76 4.21 -4.81 -13.49
N LYS A 77 4.15 -3.93 -12.50
CA LYS A 77 4.06 -4.30 -11.07
C LYS A 77 2.80 -5.09 -10.76
N ALA A 78 1.64 -4.69 -11.30
CA ALA A 78 0.39 -5.39 -11.12
C ALA A 78 0.41 -6.81 -11.70
N LYS A 79 0.99 -6.97 -12.90
CA LYS A 79 1.19 -8.28 -13.55
C LYS A 79 2.14 -9.16 -12.74
N ALA A 80 3.26 -8.62 -12.29
CA ALA A 80 4.22 -9.34 -11.44
C ALA A 80 3.60 -9.81 -10.13
N ALA A 81 2.66 -9.04 -9.57
CA ALA A 81 1.88 -9.42 -8.39
C ALA A 81 0.74 -10.43 -8.68
N GLY A 82 0.53 -10.81 -9.94
CA GLY A 82 -0.49 -11.76 -10.37
C GLY A 82 -1.90 -11.17 -10.47
N LEU A 83 -2.03 -9.84 -10.64
CA LEU A 83 -3.34 -9.22 -10.87
C LEU A 83 -3.88 -9.64 -12.25
N PRO A 84 -5.12 -10.15 -12.35
CA PRO A 84 -5.72 -10.55 -13.63
C PRO A 84 -5.81 -9.38 -14.63
N ASN A 85 -5.57 -9.66 -15.92
CA ASN A 85 -5.60 -8.64 -16.96
C ASN A 85 -6.93 -7.89 -17.05
N ASP A 86 -8.06 -8.57 -16.79
CA ASP A 86 -9.38 -7.92 -16.78
C ASP A 86 -9.51 -6.90 -15.64
N ASN A 87 -8.91 -7.17 -14.49
CA ASN A 87 -8.89 -6.23 -13.38
C ASN A 87 -7.99 -5.02 -13.69
N ILE A 88 -6.86 -5.24 -14.38
CA ILE A 88 -5.99 -4.17 -14.87
C ILE A 88 -6.76 -3.26 -15.82
N LYS A 89 -7.45 -3.83 -16.83
CA LYS A 89 -8.25 -3.06 -17.79
C LYS A 89 -9.33 -2.24 -17.11
N ARG A 90 -10.14 -2.87 -16.24
CA ARG A 90 -11.19 -2.16 -15.47
C ARG A 90 -10.64 -1.02 -14.61
N ALA A 91 -9.47 -1.21 -14.00
CA ALA A 91 -8.84 -0.17 -13.19
C ALA A 91 -8.41 1.02 -14.06
N ILE A 92 -7.84 0.78 -15.24
CA ILE A 92 -7.46 1.82 -16.20
C ILE A 92 -8.69 2.58 -16.71
N GLU A 93 -9.75 1.87 -17.12
CA GLU A 93 -11.01 2.46 -17.56
C GLU A 93 -11.66 3.31 -16.47
N LYS A 94 -11.65 2.84 -15.24
CA LYS A 94 -12.14 3.59 -14.07
C LYS A 94 -11.31 4.87 -13.85
N GLY A 95 -10.00 4.82 -14.03
CA GLY A 95 -9.11 5.98 -13.93
C GLY A 95 -9.32 7.00 -15.05
N ALA A 96 -9.64 6.54 -16.26
CA ALA A 96 -9.84 7.36 -17.44
C ALA A 96 -11.15 8.18 -17.43
N GLY A 97 -11.96 8.12 -16.36
CA GLY A 97 -13.15 8.93 -16.21
C GLY A 97 -14.45 8.23 -16.58
N ALA A 98 -14.46 6.90 -16.76
CA ALA A 98 -15.70 6.14 -16.82
C ALA A 98 -16.49 6.38 -15.52
N ALA A 99 -17.81 6.58 -15.65
CA ALA A 99 -18.71 6.98 -14.58
C ALA A 99 -18.49 6.19 -13.29
N GLY A 100 -18.28 6.90 -12.15
CA GLY A 100 -18.09 6.30 -10.83
C GLY A 100 -16.65 6.23 -10.33
N ALA A 101 -15.72 6.96 -10.94
CA ALA A 101 -14.34 7.02 -10.46
C ALA A 101 -14.28 7.66 -9.07
N GLU A 102 -13.98 6.88 -8.05
CA GLU A 102 -13.64 7.36 -6.70
C GLU A 102 -12.49 8.38 -6.82
N ASN A 103 -12.62 9.51 -6.13
CA ASN A 103 -11.58 10.53 -6.11
C ASN A 103 -10.46 10.08 -5.18
N TYR A 104 -9.47 9.36 -5.71
CA TYR A 104 -8.26 9.07 -4.96
C TYR A 104 -7.32 10.26 -4.94
N GLU A 105 -6.83 10.59 -3.73
CA GLU A 105 -5.80 11.60 -3.48
C GLU A 105 -4.51 10.90 -3.04
N GLU A 106 -3.38 11.44 -3.45
CA GLU A 106 -2.08 11.07 -2.90
C GLU A 106 -1.75 12.01 -1.74
N LEU A 107 -1.42 11.45 -0.59
CA LEU A 107 -1.11 12.18 0.62
C LEU A 107 0.20 11.66 1.20
N THR A 108 1.02 12.57 1.71
CA THR A 108 2.24 12.22 2.42
C THR A 108 2.08 12.55 3.90
N TYR A 109 2.41 11.59 4.75
CA TYR A 109 2.47 11.76 6.19
C TYR A 109 3.89 11.55 6.66
N GLU A 110 4.29 12.34 7.64
CA GLU A 110 5.63 12.35 8.18
C GLU A 110 5.59 12.21 9.69
N GLY A 111 6.60 11.58 10.26
CA GLY A 111 6.67 11.42 11.70
C GLY A 111 7.88 10.62 12.16
N TYR A 112 7.88 10.29 13.43
CA TYR A 112 8.93 9.52 14.07
C TYR A 112 8.36 8.23 14.66
N ALA A 113 8.99 7.10 14.35
CA ALA A 113 8.78 5.83 15.01
C ALA A 113 9.56 5.80 16.35
N PRO A 114 9.34 4.78 17.21
CA PRO A 114 10.12 4.60 18.42
C PRO A 114 11.62 4.64 18.18
N GLY A 115 12.36 5.27 19.09
CA GLY A 115 13.80 5.47 18.94
C GLY A 115 14.21 6.62 18.03
N GLY A 116 13.28 7.51 17.64
CA GLY A 116 13.55 8.68 16.82
C GLY A 116 13.78 8.37 15.33
N VAL A 117 13.32 7.22 14.86
CA VAL A 117 13.44 6.82 13.45
C VAL A 117 12.47 7.66 12.61
N ALA A 118 13.01 8.42 11.64
CA ALA A 118 12.22 9.20 10.70
C ALA A 118 11.43 8.27 9.76
N VAL A 119 10.14 8.58 9.56
CA VAL A 119 9.22 7.81 8.72
C VAL A 119 8.47 8.75 7.79
N VAL A 120 8.50 8.44 6.49
CA VAL A 120 7.65 9.05 5.46
C VAL A 120 6.67 7.99 4.97
N ILE A 121 5.38 8.33 4.91
CA ILE A 121 4.31 7.43 4.47
C ILE A 121 3.61 8.07 3.27
N GLU A 122 3.74 7.45 2.12
CA GLU A 122 2.94 7.79 0.95
C GLU A 122 1.64 6.99 0.98
N ALA A 123 0.52 7.68 0.99
CA ALA A 123 -0.80 7.08 1.06
C ALA A 123 -1.66 7.53 -0.12
N MET A 124 -2.46 6.60 -0.63
CA MET A 124 -3.44 6.84 -1.67
C MET A 124 -4.82 6.50 -1.12
N THR A 125 -5.72 7.48 -1.09
CA THR A 125 -7.01 7.34 -0.41
C THR A 125 -8.14 8.05 -1.14
N ASP A 126 -9.34 7.52 -0.97
CA ASP A 126 -10.63 8.13 -1.34
C ASP A 126 -11.21 8.99 -0.20
N ASN A 127 -10.62 8.90 1.01
CA ASN A 127 -11.09 9.63 2.20
C ASN A 127 -9.91 10.07 3.09
N ARG A 128 -9.51 11.32 2.92
CA ARG A 128 -8.41 11.96 3.65
C ARG A 128 -8.58 11.90 5.16
N ASN A 129 -9.79 12.17 5.66
CA ASN A 129 -10.04 12.26 7.10
C ASN A 129 -9.93 10.88 7.77
N ARG A 130 -10.48 9.83 7.14
CA ARG A 130 -10.36 8.46 7.62
C ARG A 130 -8.90 8.04 7.67
N THR A 131 -8.15 8.25 6.58
CA THR A 131 -6.73 7.86 6.51
C THR A 131 -5.87 8.61 7.52
N ALA A 132 -6.11 9.91 7.72
CA ALA A 132 -5.40 10.69 8.73
C ALA A 132 -5.67 10.17 10.14
N GLY A 133 -6.92 9.80 10.44
CA GLY A 133 -7.30 9.16 11.71
C GLY A 133 -6.62 7.83 11.94
N ASP A 134 -6.61 6.96 10.92
CA ASP A 134 -5.98 5.64 10.99
C ASP A 134 -4.46 5.76 11.20
N ILE A 135 -3.80 6.61 10.45
CA ILE A 135 -2.34 6.83 10.56
C ILE A 135 -1.99 7.38 11.93
N ARG A 136 -2.72 8.38 12.44
CA ARG A 136 -2.52 8.91 13.80
C ARG A 136 -2.68 7.82 14.85
N SER A 137 -3.70 6.99 14.72
CA SER A 137 -3.96 5.87 15.61
C SER A 137 -2.79 4.86 15.62
N TYR A 138 -2.23 4.54 14.45
CA TYR A 138 -1.07 3.65 14.36
C TYR A 138 0.17 4.25 15.03
N PHE A 139 0.48 5.51 14.77
CA PHE A 139 1.61 6.17 15.44
C PHE A 139 1.45 6.11 16.96
N THR A 140 0.29 6.51 17.49
CA THR A 140 0.01 6.46 18.93
C THR A 140 0.11 5.05 19.49
N LYS A 141 -0.47 4.06 18.81
CA LYS A 141 -0.51 2.66 19.27
C LYS A 141 0.88 2.04 19.38
N TYR A 142 1.81 2.45 18.53
CA TYR A 142 3.17 1.89 18.49
C TYR A 142 4.22 2.87 19.04
N ASN A 143 3.82 3.80 19.91
CA ASN A 143 4.69 4.77 20.58
C ASN A 143 5.53 5.62 19.61
N GLY A 144 4.99 5.92 18.46
CA GLY A 144 5.52 6.90 17.53
C GLY A 144 4.83 8.25 17.67
N SER A 145 5.30 9.23 16.92
CA SER A 145 4.74 10.59 16.87
C SER A 145 4.52 11.00 15.42
N LEU A 146 3.26 11.30 15.08
CA LEU A 146 2.94 11.91 13.79
C LEU A 146 3.30 13.40 13.84
N GLY A 147 4.14 13.83 12.91
CA GLY A 147 4.59 15.21 12.79
C GLY A 147 3.80 16.02 11.77
N ALA A 148 4.18 17.30 11.62
CA ALA A 148 3.71 18.14 10.54
C ALA A 148 4.43 17.80 9.22
N THR A 149 3.80 18.12 8.10
CA THR A 149 4.41 17.99 6.76
C THR A 149 5.75 18.74 6.71
N GLY A 150 6.79 18.10 6.22
CA GLY A 150 8.15 18.63 6.13
C GLY A 150 9.02 18.37 7.37
N CYS A 151 8.49 17.71 8.42
CA CYS A 151 9.28 17.49 9.64
C CYS A 151 10.42 16.48 9.45
N VAL A 152 10.30 15.53 8.55
CA VAL A 152 11.35 14.53 8.23
C VAL A 152 11.64 14.38 6.75
N GLY A 153 10.78 14.88 5.87
CA GLY A 153 10.90 14.74 4.41
C GLY A 153 12.26 15.19 3.86
N TRP A 154 12.86 16.22 4.45
CA TRP A 154 14.19 16.72 4.09
C TRP A 154 15.34 15.72 4.34
N MET A 155 15.11 14.66 5.12
CA MET A 155 16.09 13.60 5.37
C MET A 155 16.13 12.55 4.26
N PHE A 156 15.15 12.57 3.35
CA PHE A 156 14.98 11.54 2.32
C PHE A 156 15.24 12.13 0.94
N ASP A 157 16.02 11.42 0.14
CA ASP A 157 16.20 11.70 -1.28
C ASP A 157 15.51 10.60 -2.08
N GLN A 158 14.63 10.96 -3.00
CA GLN A 158 14.02 10.00 -3.91
C GLN A 158 15.01 9.68 -5.04
N LYS A 159 15.42 8.41 -5.13
CA LYS A 159 16.39 7.94 -6.14
C LYS A 159 15.86 6.71 -6.87
N GLY A 160 16.18 6.60 -8.15
CA GLY A 160 16.00 5.37 -8.91
C GLY A 160 17.13 4.39 -8.58
N CYS A 161 16.80 3.10 -8.41
CA CYS A 161 17.77 2.02 -8.33
C CYS A 161 17.71 1.23 -9.66
N ILE A 162 18.84 1.13 -10.35
CA ILE A 162 18.98 0.31 -11.55
C ILE A 162 19.68 -0.98 -11.10
N THR A 163 19.01 -2.11 -11.29
CA THR A 163 19.52 -3.47 -11.01
C THR A 163 19.75 -4.23 -12.27
#